data_f43fbd37bea9da3ba50a8ea20c3abedb
#
_entry.id   f43fbd37bea9da3ba50a8ea20c3abedb
#
_cell.length_a   1.000
_cell.length_b   1.000
_cell.length_c   1.000
_cell.angle_alpha   90.00
_cell.angle_beta   90.00
_cell.angle_gamma   90.00
#
_symmetry.space_group_name_H-M   'P 1'
#
loop_
_entity.id
_entity.type
_entity.pdbx_description
1 polymer ?
#
loop_
_entity_poly.entity_id
_entity_poly.type
_entity_poly.pdbx_seq_one_letter_code
_entity_poly.pdbx_strand_id
1 'polypeptide(L)'
;MSIHIGAKEGQIAETILLPGDPLRAKFIAETFLENPVCYNEVRGMLGYTGTYKGKKISVQGTGMGVPSISIYVNELIRNYGVKNLIRVGTAGGMQEDIKVRDLVLAMSSHTDSAINKVRFNGLDFAPTASFKLLKAAYDTAVEKGYSPKVGSVFTADSFYNDNPEAWKQWAKFGTLAVEMETAALYTLAAKYGVNALTILTISDHLITAEETTSEERQTTFTKMMEVALDAAITL
;
A
#
# COMPACT_ATOMS: atom_id res chain seq x y z
N MET A 1 11.43 7.06 20.92
CA MET A 1 9.96 7.31 20.93
C MET A 1 9.63 8.03 19.64
N SER A 2 8.64 7.58 18.94
CA SER A 2 8.19 8.17 17.67
C SER A 2 7.31 9.39 17.98
N ILE A 3 7.23 10.36 17.03
CA ILE A 3 6.39 11.57 17.18
C ILE A 3 4.97 11.32 16.71
N HIS A 4 4.81 10.47 15.69
CA HIS A 4 3.52 10.25 15.03
C HIS A 4 2.88 8.90 15.38
N ILE A 5 3.61 8.01 16.05
CA ILE A 5 3.14 6.69 16.49
C ILE A 5 3.34 6.57 18.01
N GLY A 6 2.23 6.39 18.75
CA GLY A 6 2.23 6.32 20.20
C GLY A 6 2.50 4.93 20.79
N ALA A 7 2.85 3.95 19.98
CA ALA A 7 3.13 2.58 20.42
C ALA A 7 4.32 2.49 21.38
N LYS A 8 4.25 1.52 22.31
CA LYS A 8 5.40 1.10 23.12
C LYS A 8 6.22 0.05 22.37
N GLU A 9 7.45 -0.15 22.84
CA GLU A 9 8.31 -1.22 22.34
C GLU A 9 7.61 -2.58 22.40
N GLY A 10 7.76 -3.38 21.32
CA GLY A 10 7.14 -4.69 21.21
C GLY A 10 5.63 -4.70 20.89
N GLN A 11 4.95 -3.56 20.86
CA GLN A 11 3.52 -3.52 20.50
C GLN A 11 3.28 -3.76 19.00
N ILE A 12 4.18 -3.29 18.12
CA ILE A 12 4.05 -3.42 16.67
C ILE A 12 4.74 -4.71 16.21
N ALA A 13 4.10 -5.44 15.29
CA ALA A 13 4.64 -6.66 14.71
C ALA A 13 5.72 -6.35 13.65
N GLU A 14 6.60 -7.31 13.35
CA GLU A 14 7.58 -7.20 12.27
C GLU A 14 6.92 -7.10 10.88
N THR A 15 5.70 -7.61 10.73
CA THR A 15 4.92 -7.56 9.49
C THR A 15 3.69 -6.68 9.71
N ILE A 16 3.48 -5.72 8.80
CA ILE A 16 2.44 -4.71 8.93
C ILE A 16 1.71 -4.44 7.61
N LEU A 17 0.39 -4.29 7.68
CA LEU A 17 -0.43 -3.79 6.59
C LEU A 17 -0.58 -2.27 6.70
N LEU A 18 -0.50 -1.57 5.57
CA LEU A 18 -0.49 -0.11 5.47
C LEU A 18 -1.62 0.40 4.55
N PRO A 19 -2.87 0.51 5.03
CA PRO A 19 -3.87 1.29 4.34
C PRO A 19 -3.60 2.79 4.46
N GLY A 20 -3.98 3.58 3.46
CA GLY A 20 -3.95 5.05 3.58
C GLY A 20 -4.96 5.57 4.59
N ASP A 21 -6.16 5.02 4.55
CA ASP A 21 -7.30 5.38 5.40
C ASP A 21 -7.20 4.73 6.79
N PRO A 22 -7.21 5.52 7.90
CA PRO A 22 -7.19 4.98 9.25
C PRO A 22 -8.47 4.19 9.61
N LEU A 23 -9.62 4.50 9.02
CA LEU A 23 -10.84 3.73 9.25
C LEU A 23 -10.76 2.37 8.55
N ARG A 24 -10.07 2.27 7.40
CA ARG A 24 -9.76 0.97 6.81
C ARG A 24 -8.78 0.18 7.69
N ALA A 25 -7.82 0.82 8.36
CA ALA A 25 -6.97 0.14 9.32
C ALA A 25 -7.79 -0.48 10.46
N LYS A 26 -8.76 0.27 10.99
CA LYS A 26 -9.71 -0.22 11.98
C LYS A 26 -10.54 -1.39 11.43
N PHE A 27 -11.12 -1.25 10.24
CA PHE A 27 -11.92 -2.30 9.60
C PHE A 27 -11.12 -3.60 9.41
N ILE A 28 -9.89 -3.53 8.91
CA ILE A 28 -9.02 -4.70 8.76
C ILE A 28 -8.77 -5.38 10.12
N ALA A 29 -8.45 -4.59 11.14
CA ALA A 29 -8.16 -5.12 12.46
C ALA A 29 -9.38 -5.81 13.09
N GLU A 30 -10.53 -5.17 13.08
CA GLU A 30 -11.75 -5.70 13.70
C GLU A 30 -12.37 -6.89 12.91
N THR A 31 -12.14 -6.95 11.60
CA THR A 31 -12.72 -8.00 10.73
C THR A 31 -11.85 -9.25 10.65
N PHE A 32 -10.52 -9.08 10.61
CA PHE A 32 -9.61 -10.19 10.27
C PHE A 32 -8.68 -10.61 11.40
N LEU A 33 -8.38 -9.71 12.37
CA LEU A 33 -7.44 -10.04 13.44
C LEU A 33 -8.16 -10.53 14.69
N GLU A 34 -7.59 -11.54 15.32
CA GLU A 34 -7.98 -12.00 16.65
C GLU A 34 -7.41 -11.08 17.72
N ASN A 35 -8.25 -10.68 18.69
CA ASN A 35 -7.89 -9.82 19.83
C ASN A 35 -7.13 -8.54 19.42
N PRO A 36 -7.63 -7.72 18.48
CA PRO A 36 -6.94 -6.53 18.04
C PRO A 36 -6.87 -5.48 19.16
N VAL A 37 -5.67 -4.94 19.37
CA VAL A 37 -5.41 -3.86 20.32
C VAL A 37 -4.98 -2.61 19.57
N CYS A 38 -5.66 -1.49 19.79
CA CYS A 38 -5.27 -0.20 19.25
C CYS A 38 -4.01 0.30 19.98
N TYR A 39 -2.91 0.49 19.26
CA TYR A 39 -1.66 1.02 19.82
C TYR A 39 -1.41 2.48 19.43
N ASN A 40 -2.12 3.00 18.45
CA ASN A 40 -1.96 4.38 17.98
C ASN A 40 -3.28 5.06 17.64
N GLU A 41 -3.44 6.26 18.18
CA GLU A 41 -4.54 7.20 17.87
C GLU A 41 -3.99 8.60 17.57
N VAL A 42 -2.67 8.77 17.60
CA VAL A 42 -2.01 10.07 17.36
C VAL A 42 -2.43 10.60 16.00
N ARG A 43 -2.93 11.83 15.95
CA ARG A 43 -3.43 12.54 14.76
C ARG A 43 -4.57 11.80 14.03
N GLY A 44 -5.28 10.89 14.71
CA GLY A 44 -6.32 10.07 14.11
C GLY A 44 -5.79 8.94 13.20
N MET A 45 -4.47 8.76 13.12
CA MET A 45 -3.86 7.67 12.35
C MET A 45 -3.90 6.37 13.15
N LEU A 46 -5.03 5.69 13.08
CA LEU A 46 -5.29 4.48 13.84
C LEU A 46 -4.30 3.36 13.48
N GLY A 47 -3.79 2.69 14.52
CA GLY A 47 -2.91 1.54 14.37
C GLY A 47 -3.28 0.43 15.34
N TYR A 48 -3.31 -0.81 14.85
CA TYR A 48 -3.74 -1.98 15.61
C TYR A 48 -2.74 -3.12 15.47
N THR A 49 -2.68 -3.95 16.50
CA THR A 49 -1.97 -5.22 16.47
C THR A 49 -2.88 -6.32 17.00
N GLY A 50 -2.92 -7.43 16.31
CA GLY A 50 -3.65 -8.64 16.70
C GLY A 50 -2.98 -9.89 16.17
N THR A 51 -3.71 -11.00 16.15
CA THR A 51 -3.24 -12.28 15.63
C THR A 51 -4.03 -12.66 14.37
N TYR A 52 -3.36 -13.16 13.36
CA TYR A 52 -3.96 -13.72 12.17
C TYR A 52 -3.39 -15.12 11.92
N LYS A 53 -4.23 -16.16 12.00
CA LYS A 53 -3.82 -17.58 11.85
C LYS A 53 -2.58 -17.92 12.71
N GLY A 54 -2.59 -17.46 13.97
CA GLY A 54 -1.52 -17.72 14.94
C GLY A 54 -0.27 -16.84 14.82
N LYS A 55 -0.19 -15.94 13.85
CA LYS A 55 0.93 -14.98 13.70
C LYS A 55 0.52 -13.56 14.07
N LYS A 56 1.41 -12.86 14.78
CA LYS A 56 1.23 -11.46 15.16
C LYS A 56 1.34 -10.56 13.92
N ILE A 57 0.32 -9.78 13.65
CA ILE A 57 0.23 -8.83 12.52
C ILE A 57 -0.20 -7.47 13.05
N SER A 58 0.37 -6.41 12.47
CA SER A 58 -0.07 -5.03 12.70
C SER A 58 -0.75 -4.45 11.47
N VAL A 59 -1.58 -3.44 11.69
CA VAL A 59 -2.20 -2.61 10.65
C VAL A 59 -2.06 -1.15 11.07
N GLN A 60 -1.60 -0.26 10.19
CA GLN A 60 -1.40 1.17 10.50
C GLN A 60 -1.89 2.04 9.35
N GLY A 61 -2.75 3.01 9.65
CA GLY A 61 -3.08 4.08 8.72
C GLY A 61 -1.86 4.93 8.40
N THR A 62 -1.71 5.34 7.14
CA THR A 62 -0.55 6.11 6.68
C THR A 62 -0.90 7.50 6.15
N GLY A 63 -2.19 7.83 6.02
CA GLY A 63 -2.65 9.00 5.28
C GLY A 63 -2.43 8.85 3.78
N MET A 64 -2.62 9.94 3.05
CA MET A 64 -2.50 10.00 1.59
C MET A 64 -1.23 10.75 1.19
N GLY A 65 -0.62 10.27 0.11
CA GLY A 65 0.51 10.91 -0.56
C GLY A 65 1.89 10.58 -0.02
N VAL A 66 2.88 10.79 -0.87
CA VAL A 66 4.30 10.53 -0.62
C VAL A 66 4.81 11.10 0.71
N PRO A 67 4.51 12.36 1.10
CA PRO A 67 5.00 12.92 2.36
C PRO A 67 4.44 12.18 3.57
N SER A 68 3.13 11.88 3.57
CA SER A 68 2.47 11.24 4.71
C SER A 68 3.00 9.82 4.95
N ILE A 69 2.95 8.95 3.94
CA ILE A 69 3.46 7.58 4.10
C ILE A 69 4.94 7.55 4.47
N SER A 70 5.73 8.51 3.98
CA SER A 70 7.16 8.60 4.29
C SER A 70 7.42 8.79 5.79
N ILE A 71 6.57 9.55 6.49
CA ILE A 71 6.67 9.72 7.95
C ILE A 71 6.48 8.38 8.64
N TYR A 72 5.34 7.73 8.41
CA TYR A 72 4.97 6.50 9.11
C TYR A 72 5.93 5.35 8.80
N VAL A 73 6.31 5.16 7.53
CA VAL A 73 7.26 4.10 7.13
C VAL A 73 8.63 4.30 7.79
N ASN A 74 9.17 5.53 7.82
CA ASN A 74 10.43 5.79 8.53
C ASN A 74 10.34 5.44 10.01
N GLU A 75 9.26 5.84 10.70
CA GLU A 75 9.09 5.59 12.12
C GLU A 75 8.88 4.10 12.41
N LEU A 76 8.06 3.40 11.62
CA LEU A 76 7.82 1.96 11.75
C LEU A 76 9.12 1.15 11.62
N ILE A 77 9.95 1.47 10.64
CA ILE A 77 11.23 0.75 10.45
C ILE A 77 12.23 1.12 11.54
N ARG A 78 12.47 2.40 11.77
CA ARG A 78 13.56 2.87 12.64
C ARG A 78 13.29 2.70 14.13
N ASN A 79 12.05 2.86 14.55
CA ASN A 79 11.70 2.91 15.98
C ASN A 79 11.03 1.62 16.46
N TYR A 80 10.44 0.84 15.55
CA TYR A 80 9.68 -0.36 15.91
C TYR A 80 10.16 -1.65 15.23
N GLY A 81 11.20 -1.57 14.39
CA GLY A 81 11.85 -2.75 13.80
C GLY A 81 10.99 -3.51 12.79
N VAL A 82 10.05 -2.83 12.13
CA VAL A 82 9.22 -3.44 11.07
C VAL A 82 10.10 -3.89 9.91
N LYS A 83 9.89 -5.11 9.43
CA LYS A 83 10.68 -5.74 8.37
C LYS A 83 9.91 -5.99 7.09
N ASN A 84 8.58 -6.17 7.19
CA ASN A 84 7.73 -6.45 6.04
C ASN A 84 6.56 -5.47 6.03
N LEU A 85 6.51 -4.63 5.00
CA LEU A 85 5.52 -3.58 4.84
C LEU A 85 4.64 -3.87 3.62
N ILE A 86 3.35 -4.09 3.83
CA ILE A 86 2.40 -4.41 2.76
C ILE A 86 1.34 -3.31 2.69
N ARG A 87 1.47 -2.43 1.70
CA ARG A 87 0.43 -1.44 1.43
C ARG A 87 -0.80 -2.12 0.83
N VAL A 88 -1.97 -1.80 1.38
CA VAL A 88 -3.28 -2.22 0.90
C VAL A 88 -4.10 -0.98 0.56
N GLY A 89 -4.16 -0.65 -0.72
CA GLY A 89 -4.67 0.63 -1.20
C GLY A 89 -5.71 0.50 -2.31
N THR A 90 -6.22 1.65 -2.73
CA THR A 90 -7.08 1.80 -3.92
C THR A 90 -6.32 2.55 -5.01
N ALA A 91 -6.72 2.35 -6.26
CA ALA A 91 -6.08 2.98 -7.41
C ALA A 91 -7.08 3.18 -8.57
N GLY A 92 -6.80 4.17 -9.40
CA GLY A 92 -7.50 4.40 -10.65
C GLY A 92 -6.90 3.57 -11.79
N GLY A 93 -7.71 2.76 -12.47
CA GLY A 93 -7.28 1.94 -13.60
C GLY A 93 -6.96 2.78 -14.85
N MET A 94 -5.85 2.44 -15.54
CA MET A 94 -5.33 3.20 -16.69
C MET A 94 -5.28 2.39 -18.00
N GLN A 95 -5.66 1.11 -17.99
CA GLN A 95 -5.65 0.22 -19.15
C GLN A 95 -7.06 -0.33 -19.42
N GLU A 96 -7.41 -0.56 -20.69
CA GLU A 96 -8.74 -1.05 -21.10
C GLU A 96 -9.07 -2.44 -20.56
N ASP A 97 -8.06 -3.29 -20.35
CA ASP A 97 -8.20 -4.66 -19.84
C ASP A 97 -8.23 -4.74 -18.31
N ILE A 98 -8.13 -3.61 -17.61
CA ILE A 98 -8.30 -3.51 -16.16
C ILE A 98 -9.75 -3.10 -15.86
N LYS A 99 -10.34 -3.69 -14.83
CA LYS A 99 -11.71 -3.41 -14.42
C LYS A 99 -11.78 -2.92 -12.97
N VAL A 100 -12.81 -2.14 -12.66
CA VAL A 100 -13.12 -1.81 -11.27
C VAL A 100 -13.27 -3.10 -10.46
N ARG A 101 -12.67 -3.13 -9.27
CA ARG A 101 -12.50 -4.28 -8.37
C ARG A 101 -11.43 -5.30 -8.77
N ASP A 102 -10.69 -5.09 -9.86
CA ASP A 102 -9.51 -5.90 -10.15
C ASP A 102 -8.43 -5.73 -9.08
N LEU A 103 -7.66 -6.80 -8.89
CA LEU A 103 -6.51 -6.82 -7.99
C LEU A 103 -5.23 -6.53 -8.77
N VAL A 104 -4.48 -5.53 -8.35
CA VAL A 104 -3.18 -5.16 -8.91
C VAL A 104 -2.08 -5.37 -7.88
N LEU A 105 -1.05 -6.12 -8.25
CA LEU A 105 0.20 -6.25 -7.50
C LEU A 105 1.24 -5.34 -8.16
N ALA A 106 1.62 -4.28 -7.48
CA ALA A 106 2.55 -3.29 -8.02
C ALA A 106 3.99 -3.82 -7.98
N MET A 107 4.52 -4.24 -9.14
CA MET A 107 5.89 -4.71 -9.28
C MET A 107 6.91 -3.57 -9.16
N SER A 108 6.57 -2.41 -9.68
CA SER A 108 7.38 -1.19 -9.63
C SER A 108 6.48 0.06 -9.65
N SER A 109 7.06 1.23 -9.40
CA SER A 109 6.31 2.48 -9.49
C SER A 109 7.07 3.56 -10.24
N HIS A 110 6.38 4.19 -11.19
CA HIS A 110 6.76 5.51 -11.72
C HIS A 110 6.29 6.58 -10.75
N THR A 111 6.82 7.80 -10.86
CA THR A 111 6.34 8.94 -10.06
C THR A 111 6.67 10.26 -10.72
N ASP A 112 5.81 11.25 -10.52
CA ASP A 112 6.06 12.67 -10.80
C ASP A 112 6.61 13.41 -9.58
N SER A 113 6.66 12.75 -8.42
CA SER A 113 7.19 13.33 -7.19
C SER A 113 8.68 13.66 -7.31
N ALA A 114 9.04 14.86 -6.91
CA ALA A 114 10.44 15.30 -6.87
C ALA A 114 11.25 14.62 -5.75
N ILE A 115 10.64 13.86 -4.84
CA ILE A 115 11.31 13.35 -3.63
C ILE A 115 12.53 12.48 -3.96
N ASN A 116 12.44 11.63 -4.98
CA ASN A 116 13.56 10.79 -5.41
C ASN A 116 14.60 11.59 -6.20
N LYS A 117 14.17 12.54 -7.04
CA LYS A 117 15.11 13.44 -7.74
C LYS A 117 15.96 14.25 -6.76
N VAL A 118 15.35 14.78 -5.69
CA VAL A 118 16.08 15.47 -4.62
C VAL A 118 17.02 14.52 -3.89
N ARG A 119 16.55 13.31 -3.53
CA ARG A 119 17.35 12.31 -2.79
C ARG A 119 18.57 11.81 -3.56
N PHE A 120 18.44 11.65 -4.86
CA PHE A 120 19.49 11.11 -5.75
C PHE A 120 20.17 12.18 -6.61
N ASN A 121 20.11 13.46 -6.22
CA ASN A 121 20.77 14.57 -6.91
C ASN A 121 20.43 14.62 -8.43
N GLY A 122 19.17 14.46 -8.77
CA GLY A 122 18.67 14.48 -10.15
C GLY A 122 18.73 13.15 -10.90
N LEU A 123 19.40 12.15 -10.34
CA LEU A 123 19.44 10.81 -10.96
C LEU A 123 18.12 10.07 -10.78
N ASP A 124 17.92 9.06 -11.63
CA ASP A 124 16.76 8.20 -11.56
C ASP A 124 16.97 7.03 -10.58
N PHE A 125 15.91 6.67 -9.88
CA PHE A 125 15.81 5.48 -9.04
C PHE A 125 14.56 4.71 -9.46
N ALA A 126 14.65 3.38 -9.52
CA ALA A 126 13.54 2.50 -9.86
C ALA A 126 12.90 1.90 -8.58
N PRO A 127 11.84 2.51 -8.02
CA PRO A 127 11.12 1.95 -6.89
C PRO A 127 10.51 0.59 -7.26
N THR A 128 10.95 -0.48 -6.59
CA THR A 128 10.62 -1.86 -6.96
C THR A 128 10.21 -2.66 -5.73
N ALA A 129 9.20 -3.50 -5.88
CA ALA A 129 8.72 -4.41 -4.85
C ALA A 129 9.78 -5.46 -4.47
N SER A 130 9.70 -5.94 -3.24
CA SER A 130 10.46 -7.12 -2.83
C SER A 130 9.89 -8.36 -3.51
N PHE A 131 10.71 -9.06 -4.31
CA PHE A 131 10.26 -10.23 -5.07
C PHE A 131 9.64 -11.32 -4.17
N LYS A 132 10.21 -11.54 -2.98
CA LYS A 132 9.66 -12.50 -2.02
C LYS A 132 8.21 -12.21 -1.66
N LEU A 133 7.88 -10.95 -1.34
CA LEU A 133 6.51 -10.53 -1.02
C LEU A 133 5.59 -10.56 -2.25
N LEU A 134 6.09 -10.10 -3.40
CA LEU A 134 5.34 -10.09 -4.65
C LEU A 134 4.93 -11.52 -5.06
N LYS A 135 5.90 -12.45 -5.00
CA LYS A 135 5.65 -13.86 -5.32
C LYS A 135 4.64 -14.48 -4.34
N ALA A 136 4.81 -14.27 -3.04
CA ALA A 136 3.89 -14.76 -2.03
C ALA A 136 2.46 -14.26 -2.25
N ALA A 137 2.28 -12.97 -2.53
CA ALA A 137 0.98 -12.40 -2.81
C ALA A 137 0.37 -12.91 -4.12
N TYR A 138 1.19 -13.10 -5.15
CA TYR A 138 0.74 -13.66 -6.43
C TYR A 138 0.25 -15.10 -6.26
N ASP A 139 1.07 -15.97 -5.65
CA ASP A 139 0.72 -17.37 -5.43
C ASP A 139 -0.58 -17.47 -4.59
N THR A 140 -0.66 -16.72 -3.50
CA THR A 140 -1.86 -16.62 -2.64
C THR A 140 -3.11 -16.20 -3.43
N ALA A 141 -2.99 -15.18 -4.27
CA ALA A 141 -4.13 -14.71 -5.08
C ALA A 141 -4.59 -15.78 -6.07
N VAL A 142 -3.66 -16.48 -6.74
CA VAL A 142 -3.97 -17.57 -7.68
C VAL A 142 -4.60 -18.77 -6.96
N GLU A 143 -4.07 -19.17 -5.82
CA GLU A 143 -4.62 -20.26 -4.99
C GLU A 143 -6.06 -19.98 -4.53
N LYS A 144 -6.38 -18.69 -4.30
CA LYS A 144 -7.76 -18.25 -3.99
C LYS A 144 -8.66 -18.12 -5.23
N GLY A 145 -8.16 -18.42 -6.42
CA GLY A 145 -8.91 -18.30 -7.69
C GLY A 145 -9.05 -16.89 -8.21
N TYR A 146 -8.22 -15.94 -7.71
CA TYR A 146 -8.16 -14.59 -8.24
C TYR A 146 -7.17 -14.50 -9.42
N SER A 147 -7.38 -13.53 -10.29
CA SER A 147 -6.50 -13.25 -11.44
C SER A 147 -5.80 -11.91 -11.28
N PRO A 148 -4.75 -11.83 -10.44
CA PRO A 148 -4.10 -10.55 -10.17
C PRO A 148 -3.37 -10.04 -11.40
N LYS A 149 -3.48 -8.74 -11.66
CA LYS A 149 -2.65 -8.02 -12.65
C LYS A 149 -1.33 -7.64 -11.98
N VAL A 150 -0.21 -7.95 -12.63
CA VAL A 150 1.12 -7.63 -12.10
C VAL A 150 1.83 -6.68 -13.07
N GLY A 151 2.27 -5.53 -12.58
CA GLY A 151 2.96 -4.55 -13.43
C GLY A 151 3.32 -3.26 -12.69
N SER A 152 3.75 -2.26 -13.45
CA SER A 152 4.06 -0.95 -12.89
C SER A 152 2.80 -0.14 -12.58
N VAL A 153 2.90 0.68 -11.54
CA VAL A 153 1.88 1.68 -11.19
C VAL A 153 2.49 3.09 -11.24
N PHE A 154 1.66 4.11 -11.18
CA PHE A 154 2.09 5.50 -11.14
C PHE A 154 1.73 6.12 -9.80
N THR A 155 2.72 6.58 -9.04
CA THR A 155 2.55 7.35 -7.82
C THR A 155 2.52 8.84 -8.17
N ALA A 156 1.33 9.45 -8.07
CA ALA A 156 1.11 10.85 -8.35
C ALA A 156 1.17 11.70 -7.07
N ASP A 157 1.77 12.89 -7.16
CA ASP A 157 1.74 13.87 -6.05
C ASP A 157 0.42 14.65 -6.00
N SER A 158 -0.30 14.78 -7.13
CA SER A 158 -1.54 15.52 -7.22
C SER A 158 -2.70 14.61 -7.61
N PHE A 159 -3.74 14.58 -6.76
CA PHE A 159 -4.99 13.89 -7.09
C PHE A 159 -5.80 14.68 -8.12
N TYR A 160 -5.91 16.00 -7.93
CA TYR A 160 -6.54 16.92 -8.87
C TYR A 160 -5.45 17.57 -9.74
N ASN A 161 -5.19 16.98 -10.91
CA ASN A 161 -4.18 17.47 -11.83
C ASN A 161 -4.79 18.53 -12.77
N ASP A 162 -4.11 19.65 -12.97
CA ASP A 162 -4.54 20.72 -13.88
C ASP A 162 -4.64 20.23 -15.34
N ASN A 163 -3.84 19.23 -15.73
CA ASN A 163 -3.99 18.51 -16.98
C ASN A 163 -4.68 17.15 -16.73
N PRO A 164 -6.00 17.01 -16.98
CA PRO A 164 -6.74 15.78 -16.74
C PRO A 164 -6.28 14.59 -17.62
N GLU A 165 -5.51 14.86 -18.67
CA GLU A 165 -4.98 13.86 -19.60
C GLU A 165 -3.52 13.44 -19.26
N ALA A 166 -2.91 14.01 -18.21
CA ALA A 166 -1.50 13.76 -17.85
C ALA A 166 -1.18 12.27 -17.64
N TRP A 167 -2.14 11.49 -17.14
CA TRP A 167 -2.00 10.05 -16.92
C TRP A 167 -1.78 9.25 -18.21
N LYS A 168 -2.28 9.73 -19.37
CA LYS A 168 -2.18 9.03 -20.66
C LYS A 168 -0.73 8.80 -21.13
N GLN A 169 0.19 9.68 -20.74
CA GLN A 169 1.61 9.47 -21.05
C GLN A 169 2.15 8.20 -20.36
N TRP A 170 1.73 7.90 -19.14
CA TRP A 170 2.13 6.71 -18.40
C TRP A 170 1.43 5.46 -18.92
N ALA A 171 0.14 5.56 -19.24
CA ALA A 171 -0.64 4.48 -19.82
C ALA A 171 -0.04 3.94 -21.14
N LYS A 172 0.52 4.82 -21.98
CA LYS A 172 1.20 4.42 -23.23
C LYS A 172 2.39 3.49 -23.02
N PHE A 173 2.98 3.49 -21.82
CA PHE A 173 4.09 2.60 -21.46
C PHE A 173 3.64 1.40 -20.61
N GLY A 174 2.35 1.08 -20.61
CA GLY A 174 1.79 -0.10 -19.96
C GLY A 174 1.62 0.03 -18.44
N THR A 175 1.66 1.26 -17.90
CA THR A 175 1.36 1.49 -16.48
C THR A 175 -0.09 1.12 -16.20
N LEU A 176 -0.31 0.27 -15.18
CA LEU A 176 -1.62 -0.35 -14.92
C LEU A 176 -2.60 0.60 -14.23
N ALA A 177 -2.12 1.34 -13.24
CA ALA A 177 -2.98 2.15 -12.39
C ALA A 177 -2.23 3.33 -11.75
N VAL A 178 -2.97 4.35 -11.30
CA VAL A 178 -2.46 5.50 -10.54
C VAL A 178 -2.88 5.41 -9.08
N GLU A 179 -1.94 5.73 -8.19
CA GLU A 179 -2.11 5.85 -6.74
C GLU A 179 -1.14 6.91 -6.20
N MET A 180 -0.90 7.05 -4.89
CA MET A 180 -0.17 8.19 -4.35
C MET A 180 0.98 7.83 -3.39
N GLU A 181 1.38 6.56 -3.18
CA GLU A 181 2.30 6.18 -2.08
C GLU A 181 3.39 5.17 -2.45
N THR A 182 3.18 4.32 -3.44
CA THR A 182 4.04 3.16 -3.73
C THR A 182 5.51 3.51 -3.96
N ALA A 183 5.78 4.58 -4.72
CA ALA A 183 7.15 5.00 -4.99
C ALA A 183 7.91 5.34 -3.70
N ALA A 184 7.25 6.02 -2.75
CA ALA A 184 7.84 6.36 -1.46
C ALA A 184 8.11 5.12 -0.61
N LEU A 185 7.12 4.22 -0.52
CA LEU A 185 7.24 2.97 0.24
C LEU A 185 8.42 2.14 -0.25
N TYR A 186 8.51 1.87 -1.56
CA TYR A 186 9.57 1.04 -2.13
C TYR A 186 10.96 1.68 -1.99
N THR A 187 11.05 3.00 -2.17
CA THR A 187 12.31 3.72 -1.99
C THR A 187 12.81 3.64 -0.55
N LEU A 188 11.92 3.79 0.43
CA LEU A 188 12.29 3.71 1.84
C LEU A 188 12.62 2.27 2.25
N ALA A 189 11.87 1.29 1.78
CA ALA A 189 12.18 -0.12 2.02
C ALA A 189 13.58 -0.48 1.50
N ALA A 190 13.91 -0.08 0.27
CA ALA A 190 15.26 -0.27 -0.29
C ALA A 190 16.33 0.42 0.54
N LYS A 191 16.10 1.68 0.99
CA LYS A 191 17.04 2.41 1.86
C LYS A 191 17.38 1.67 3.14
N TYR A 192 16.40 1.01 3.74
CA TYR A 192 16.56 0.35 5.04
C TYR A 192 16.78 -1.16 4.94
N GLY A 193 16.83 -1.73 3.74
CA GLY A 193 17.01 -3.18 3.53
C GLY A 193 15.86 -4.03 4.06
N VAL A 194 14.64 -3.52 4.01
CA VAL A 194 13.41 -4.22 4.44
C VAL A 194 12.53 -4.54 3.25
N ASN A 195 11.56 -5.44 3.42
CA ASN A 195 10.65 -5.87 2.36
C ASN A 195 9.45 -4.94 2.24
N ALA A 196 9.04 -4.65 1.01
CA ALA A 196 7.80 -3.92 0.73
C ALA A 196 7.05 -4.47 -0.48
N LEU A 197 5.72 -4.39 -0.41
CA LEU A 197 4.80 -4.68 -1.51
C LEU A 197 3.60 -3.74 -1.42
N THR A 198 3.08 -3.33 -2.56
CA THR A 198 1.78 -2.67 -2.69
C THR A 198 0.80 -3.59 -3.41
N ILE A 199 -0.34 -3.81 -2.79
CA ILE A 199 -1.49 -4.54 -3.32
C ILE A 199 -2.63 -3.53 -3.43
N LEU A 200 -3.24 -3.43 -4.60
CA LEU A 200 -4.27 -2.43 -4.89
C LEU A 200 -5.55 -3.09 -5.37
N THR A 201 -6.68 -2.51 -5.00
CA THR A 201 -7.95 -2.76 -5.67
C THR A 201 -8.28 -1.56 -6.54
N ILE A 202 -8.66 -1.81 -7.79
CA ILE A 202 -9.10 -0.74 -8.68
C ILE A 202 -10.44 -0.21 -8.19
N SER A 203 -10.47 1.05 -7.78
CA SER A 203 -11.64 1.73 -7.22
C SER A 203 -12.40 2.60 -8.22
N ASP A 204 -11.69 3.04 -9.25
CA ASP A 204 -12.17 3.90 -10.31
C ASP A 204 -11.38 3.65 -11.60
N HIS A 205 -11.90 4.12 -12.72
CA HIS A 205 -11.30 3.85 -14.02
C HIS A 205 -11.22 5.10 -14.88
N LEU A 206 -10.00 5.52 -15.23
CA LEU A 206 -9.77 6.80 -15.89
C LEU A 206 -10.27 6.86 -17.35
N ILE A 207 -10.47 5.70 -17.99
CA ILE A 207 -10.98 5.63 -19.37
C ILE A 207 -12.50 5.60 -19.38
N THR A 208 -13.12 4.79 -18.51
CA THR A 208 -14.58 4.58 -18.52
C THR A 208 -15.34 5.51 -17.59
N ALA A 209 -14.62 6.22 -16.70
CA ALA A 209 -15.18 7.04 -15.62
C ALA A 209 -16.11 6.26 -14.65
N GLU A 210 -15.97 4.93 -14.59
CA GLU A 210 -16.61 4.11 -13.57
C GLU A 210 -15.90 4.34 -12.23
N GLU A 211 -16.65 4.47 -11.13
CA GLU A 211 -16.10 4.69 -9.80
C GLU A 211 -16.92 4.00 -8.71
N THR A 212 -16.29 3.70 -7.59
CA THR A 212 -16.89 3.16 -6.38
C THR A 212 -17.06 4.24 -5.32
N THR A 213 -18.02 4.05 -4.40
CA THR A 213 -18.24 4.97 -3.28
C THR A 213 -17.11 4.89 -2.24
N SER A 214 -17.01 5.90 -1.38
CA SER A 214 -16.05 5.92 -0.27
C SER A 214 -16.29 4.77 0.72
N GLU A 215 -17.56 4.41 0.97
CA GLU A 215 -17.93 3.29 1.83
C GLU A 215 -17.48 1.95 1.25
N GLU A 216 -17.68 1.72 -0.06
CA GLU A 216 -17.19 0.52 -0.74
C GLU A 216 -15.67 0.40 -0.64
N ARG A 217 -14.94 1.51 -0.85
CA ARG A 217 -13.47 1.55 -0.73
C ARG A 217 -12.97 1.19 0.66
N GLN A 218 -13.74 1.49 1.70
CA GLN A 218 -13.39 1.20 3.09
C GLN A 218 -13.65 -0.27 3.46
N THR A 219 -14.79 -0.85 3.05
CA THR A 219 -15.34 -2.06 3.65
C THR A 219 -15.49 -3.26 2.70
N THR A 220 -15.50 -3.06 1.37
CA THR A 220 -15.83 -4.15 0.44
C THR A 220 -14.63 -4.75 -0.29
N PHE A 221 -13.45 -4.15 -0.24
CA PHE A 221 -12.27 -4.62 -0.95
C PHE A 221 -11.51 -5.71 -0.16
N THR A 222 -12.25 -6.71 0.35
CA THR A 222 -11.73 -7.76 1.22
C THR A 222 -10.74 -8.68 0.54
N LYS A 223 -10.87 -8.92 -0.78
CA LYS A 223 -9.92 -9.76 -1.56
C LYS A 223 -8.47 -9.29 -1.40
N MET A 224 -8.24 -7.98 -1.52
CA MET A 224 -6.91 -7.38 -1.33
C MET A 224 -6.39 -7.61 0.09
N MET A 225 -7.26 -7.45 1.08
CA MET A 225 -6.91 -7.60 2.50
C MET A 225 -6.56 -9.06 2.83
N GLU A 226 -7.35 -10.00 2.33
CA GLU A 226 -7.11 -11.44 2.50
C GLU A 226 -5.81 -11.88 1.84
N VAL A 227 -5.55 -11.45 0.60
CA VAL A 227 -4.29 -11.76 -0.09
C VAL A 227 -3.10 -11.18 0.67
N ALA A 228 -3.22 -9.94 1.17
CA ALA A 228 -2.16 -9.31 1.96
C ALA A 228 -1.88 -10.05 3.27
N LEU A 229 -2.92 -10.44 4.01
CA LEU A 229 -2.82 -11.16 5.27
C LEU A 229 -2.26 -12.58 5.08
N ASP A 230 -2.76 -13.31 4.10
CA ASP A 230 -2.27 -14.67 3.82
C ASP A 230 -0.82 -14.65 3.31
N ALA A 231 -0.45 -13.71 2.44
CA ALA A 231 0.93 -13.52 2.02
C ALA A 231 1.85 -13.12 3.21
N ALA A 232 1.36 -12.28 4.13
CA ALA A 232 2.11 -11.83 5.29
C ALA A 232 2.53 -12.98 6.22
N ILE A 233 1.75 -14.03 6.33
CA ILE A 233 2.05 -15.17 7.22
C ILE A 233 2.95 -16.22 6.58
N THR A 234 3.28 -16.13 5.29
CA THR A 234 4.21 -17.05 4.62
C THR A 234 5.69 -16.65 4.80
N LEU A 235 5.94 -15.49 5.43
CA LEU A 235 7.27 -14.93 5.65
C LEU A 235 7.87 -15.42 6.97
#